data_52a81413105b9cd5b6dcc79d3e849375
#
_entry.id   52a81413105b9cd5b6dcc79d3e849375
#
_cell.length_a   1.000
_cell.length_b   1.000
_cell.length_c   1.000
_cell.angle_alpha   90.00
_cell.angle_beta   90.00
_cell.angle_gamma   90.00
#
_symmetry.space_group_name_H-M   'P 1'
#
loop_
_entity.id
_entity.type
_entity.pdbx_description
1 polymer ?
#
loop_
_entity_poly.entity_id
_entity_poly.type
_entity_poly.pdbx_seq_one_letter_code
_entity_poly.pdbx_strand_id
1 'polypeptide(L)'
;EKESELQISDADSDVLFAAEKGPLTVAEYQALKALALKSAQDFLTLYQAVPDKNKSCLPVRATFYGQVPRTVQEMYDHTKNVNDYYFGEIGVPADHEGTIVACRQRGFEQLERQPDYLNNTVYRGSYAEEWSLRKVLRRFIWHDRIHAKAMYRMAVKTFGKAAVPN
;
A
#
# COMPACT_ATOMS: atom_id res chain seq x y z
N GLU A 1 -32.09 -9.65 -14.78
CA GLU A 1 -30.75 -9.20 -14.53
C GLU A 1 -30.78 -7.68 -14.32
N LYS A 2 -30.26 -7.18 -13.20
CA LYS A 2 -30.08 -5.73 -13.01
C LYS A 2 -28.74 -5.40 -13.61
N GLU A 3 -28.70 -4.63 -14.67
CA GLU A 3 -27.45 -4.02 -15.13
C GLU A 3 -26.96 -3.04 -14.07
N SER A 4 -25.70 -3.20 -13.67
CA SER A 4 -25.04 -2.29 -12.74
C SER A 4 -24.32 -1.21 -13.53
N GLU A 5 -24.57 0.06 -13.21
CA GLU A 5 -23.81 1.20 -13.75
C GLU A 5 -22.43 1.36 -13.08
N LEU A 6 -22.01 0.40 -12.25
CA LEU A 6 -20.72 0.45 -11.58
C LEU A 6 -19.57 0.31 -12.59
N GLN A 7 -18.75 1.32 -12.68
CA GLN A 7 -17.46 1.23 -13.36
C GLN A 7 -16.50 0.38 -12.52
N ILE A 8 -16.00 -0.70 -13.10
CA ILE A 8 -14.96 -1.52 -12.50
C ILE A 8 -13.63 -0.98 -12.99
N SER A 9 -12.80 -0.52 -12.06
CA SER A 9 -11.44 -0.04 -12.33
C SER A 9 -10.43 -0.94 -11.65
N ASP A 10 -9.30 -1.18 -12.33
CA ASP A 10 -8.22 -1.96 -11.76
C ASP A 10 -7.46 -1.13 -10.71
N ALA A 11 -7.46 -1.58 -9.47
CA ALA A 11 -6.76 -0.90 -8.38
C ALA A 11 -5.24 -0.86 -8.55
N ASP A 12 -4.67 -1.76 -9.37
CA ASP A 12 -3.25 -1.79 -9.75
C ASP A 12 -2.87 -0.70 -10.76
N SER A 13 -3.83 -0.10 -11.43
CA SER A 13 -3.57 0.87 -12.49
C SER A 13 -2.73 2.06 -11.99
N ASP A 14 -1.69 2.39 -12.75
CA ASP A 14 -0.89 3.60 -12.56
C ASP A 14 -1.61 4.86 -13.05
N VAL A 15 -2.69 4.69 -13.80
CA VAL A 15 -3.51 5.79 -14.31
C VAL A 15 -4.26 6.47 -13.16
N LEU A 16 -4.28 7.79 -13.17
CA LEU A 16 -5.16 8.58 -12.32
C LEU A 16 -6.57 8.57 -12.93
N PHE A 17 -7.53 7.95 -12.24
CA PHE A 17 -8.91 7.87 -12.71
C PHE A 17 -9.63 9.21 -12.60
N ALA A 18 -10.62 9.45 -13.44
CA ALA A 18 -11.43 10.67 -13.38
C ALA A 18 -12.07 10.88 -11.99
N ALA A 19 -12.54 9.80 -11.35
CA ALA A 19 -13.09 9.84 -9.99
C ALA A 19 -12.06 10.16 -8.90
N GLU A 20 -10.77 10.12 -9.22
CA GLU A 20 -9.68 10.46 -8.29
C GLU A 20 -9.22 11.92 -8.41
N LYS A 21 -9.85 12.67 -9.32
CA LYS A 21 -9.63 14.11 -9.51
C LYS A 21 -10.69 14.89 -8.75
N GLY A 22 -10.54 15.88 -8.14
CA GLY A 22 -11.51 16.66 -7.39
C GLY A 22 -11.41 16.50 -5.87
N PRO A 23 -11.93 17.47 -5.14
CA PRO A 23 -11.76 17.57 -3.68
C PRO A 23 -12.29 16.35 -2.93
N LEU A 24 -11.69 16.11 -1.77
CA LEU A 24 -12.17 15.17 -0.76
C LEU A 24 -13.01 15.91 0.27
N THR A 25 -14.12 15.32 0.69
CA THR A 25 -14.74 15.71 1.94
C THR A 25 -13.94 15.17 3.12
N VAL A 26 -14.06 15.80 4.29
CA VAL A 26 -13.43 15.29 5.53
C VAL A 26 -13.85 13.85 5.80
N ALA A 27 -15.13 13.52 5.64
CA ALA A 27 -15.65 12.18 5.89
C ALA A 27 -15.06 11.12 4.95
N GLU A 28 -14.94 11.41 3.64
CA GLU A 28 -14.30 10.52 2.67
C GLU A 28 -12.82 10.31 3.00
N TYR A 29 -12.10 11.40 3.31
CA TYR A 29 -10.71 11.31 3.69
C TYR A 29 -10.51 10.42 4.93
N GLN A 30 -11.28 10.65 6.00
CA GLN A 30 -11.18 9.87 7.22
C GLN A 30 -11.49 8.39 6.99
N ALA A 31 -12.50 8.07 6.17
CA ALA A 31 -12.82 6.70 5.82
C ALA A 31 -11.67 6.02 5.05
N LEU A 32 -11.10 6.69 4.05
CA LEU A 32 -9.98 6.16 3.25
C LEU A 32 -8.69 6.05 4.08
N LYS A 33 -8.39 7.04 4.94
CA LYS A 33 -7.26 6.97 5.89
C LYS A 33 -7.39 5.78 6.83
N ALA A 34 -8.59 5.56 7.38
CA ALA A 34 -8.86 4.42 8.26
C ALA A 34 -8.62 3.07 7.53
N LEU A 35 -9.05 2.95 6.27
CA LEU A 35 -8.79 1.76 5.45
C LEU A 35 -7.29 1.57 5.15
N ALA A 36 -6.56 2.64 4.85
CA ALA A 36 -5.12 2.57 4.59
C ALA A 36 -4.31 2.20 5.85
N LEU A 37 -4.72 2.68 7.02
CA LEU A 37 -4.11 2.29 8.29
C LEU A 37 -4.48 0.85 8.67
N LYS A 38 -5.73 0.44 8.43
CA LYS A 38 -6.17 -0.93 8.65
C LYS A 38 -5.41 -1.92 7.76
N SER A 39 -5.24 -1.64 6.48
CA SER A 39 -4.49 -2.53 5.58
C SER A 39 -3.04 -2.70 6.02
N ALA A 40 -2.38 -1.61 6.45
CA ALA A 40 -1.04 -1.66 7.01
C ALA A 40 -0.99 -2.48 8.32
N GLN A 41 -1.99 -2.34 9.19
CA GLN A 41 -2.06 -3.11 10.44
C GLN A 41 -2.29 -4.61 10.17
N ASP A 42 -3.19 -4.95 9.24
CA ASP A 42 -3.45 -6.34 8.87
C ASP A 42 -2.18 -6.98 8.28
N PHE A 43 -1.44 -6.24 7.44
CA PHE A 43 -0.17 -6.69 6.88
C PHE A 43 0.91 -6.90 7.95
N LEU A 44 1.04 -5.96 8.90
CA LEU A 44 1.97 -6.07 10.03
C LEU A 44 1.63 -7.28 10.91
N THR A 45 0.35 -7.49 11.18
CA THR A 45 -0.12 -8.63 11.99
C THR A 45 0.24 -9.97 11.33
N LEU A 46 0.01 -10.08 10.03
CA LEU A 46 0.42 -11.27 9.27
C LEU A 46 1.95 -11.47 9.31
N TYR A 47 2.73 -10.40 9.08
CA TYR A 47 4.19 -10.44 9.16
C TYR A 47 4.65 -10.96 10.53
N GLN A 48 4.09 -10.42 11.61
CA GLN A 48 4.46 -10.81 12.99
C GLN A 48 4.14 -12.27 13.29
N ALA A 49 3.07 -12.80 12.73
CA ALA A 49 2.62 -14.17 12.96
C ALA A 49 3.48 -15.25 12.28
N VAL A 50 4.27 -14.93 11.27
CA VAL A 50 5.13 -15.92 10.60
C VAL A 50 6.29 -16.32 11.51
N PRO A 51 6.58 -17.63 11.70
CA PRO A 51 7.58 -18.10 12.66
C PRO A 51 9.01 -17.62 12.39
N ASP A 52 9.45 -17.70 11.14
CA ASP A 52 10.80 -17.30 10.70
C ASP A 52 10.71 -16.41 9.46
N LYS A 53 11.10 -15.14 9.62
CA LYS A 53 10.98 -14.11 8.59
C LYS A 53 11.95 -14.30 7.42
N ASN A 54 13.07 -14.97 7.65
CA ASN A 54 14.17 -15.11 6.70
C ASN A 54 14.20 -16.47 5.99
N LYS A 55 13.41 -17.44 6.46
CA LYS A 55 13.31 -18.75 5.83
C LYS A 55 12.41 -18.72 4.60
N SER A 56 12.89 -19.31 3.50
CA SER A 56 12.09 -19.46 2.27
C SER A 56 12.47 -20.71 1.51
N CYS A 57 11.46 -21.40 0.94
CA CYS A 57 11.64 -22.47 -0.04
C CYS A 57 11.52 -21.97 -1.49
N LEU A 58 11.37 -20.64 -1.70
CA LEU A 58 11.16 -20.07 -3.02
C LEU A 58 12.48 -19.88 -3.78
N PRO A 59 12.50 -20.12 -5.11
CA PRO A 59 13.69 -19.86 -5.92
C PRO A 59 13.97 -18.36 -6.06
N VAL A 60 15.22 -18.03 -6.35
CA VAL A 60 15.60 -16.67 -6.75
C VAL A 60 14.98 -16.39 -8.11
N ARG A 61 14.29 -15.24 -8.21
CA ARG A 61 13.76 -14.72 -9.49
C ARG A 61 14.04 -13.22 -9.57
N ALA A 62 14.39 -12.77 -10.78
CA ALA A 62 14.53 -11.36 -11.07
C ALA A 62 13.45 -10.93 -12.07
N THR A 63 13.05 -9.67 -11.98
CA THR A 63 12.17 -8.99 -12.94
C THR A 63 12.86 -7.71 -13.43
N PHE A 64 12.23 -7.01 -14.35
CA PHE A 64 12.68 -5.68 -14.79
C PHE A 64 12.82 -4.70 -13.59
N TYR A 65 11.99 -4.86 -12.57
CA TYR A 65 11.97 -4.02 -11.35
C TYR A 65 12.90 -4.52 -10.22
N GLY A 66 13.78 -5.50 -10.51
CA GLY A 66 14.68 -6.08 -9.53
C GLY A 66 14.31 -7.49 -9.09
N GLN A 67 14.87 -7.93 -7.97
CA GLN A 67 14.58 -9.25 -7.43
C GLN A 67 13.19 -9.32 -6.82
N VAL A 68 12.48 -10.40 -7.12
CA VAL A 68 11.19 -10.70 -6.49
C VAL A 68 11.43 -11.11 -5.04
N PRO A 69 10.71 -10.52 -4.06
CA PRO A 69 10.81 -10.94 -2.66
C PRO A 69 10.60 -12.44 -2.49
N ARG A 70 11.49 -13.10 -1.76
CA ARG A 70 11.48 -14.54 -1.51
C ARG A 70 11.19 -14.89 -0.07
N THR A 71 11.55 -14.01 0.85
CA THR A 71 11.32 -14.18 2.28
C THR A 71 10.21 -13.25 2.75
N VAL A 72 9.64 -13.57 3.89
CA VAL A 72 8.63 -12.71 4.52
C VAL A 72 9.23 -11.36 4.91
N GLN A 73 10.51 -11.33 5.31
CA GLN A 73 11.23 -10.08 5.59
C GLN A 73 11.36 -9.22 4.34
N GLU A 74 11.83 -9.79 3.23
CA GLU A 74 11.96 -9.07 1.96
C GLU A 74 10.62 -8.52 1.46
N MET A 75 9.52 -9.29 1.61
CA MET A 75 8.19 -8.84 1.25
C MET A 75 7.71 -7.70 2.15
N TYR A 76 8.01 -7.78 3.45
CA TYR A 76 7.68 -6.72 4.40
C TYR A 76 8.40 -5.41 4.08
N ASP A 77 9.70 -5.48 3.84
CA ASP A 77 10.50 -4.30 3.50
C ASP A 77 10.07 -3.69 2.16
N HIS A 78 9.84 -4.52 1.14
CA HIS A 78 9.31 -4.09 -0.14
C HIS A 78 7.99 -3.33 0.01
N THR A 79 7.07 -3.84 0.82
CA THR A 79 5.75 -3.23 1.02
C THR A 79 5.82 -1.95 1.86
N LYS A 80 6.66 -1.93 2.89
CA LYS A 80 6.85 -0.77 3.75
C LYS A 80 7.55 0.39 3.03
N ASN A 81 8.54 0.07 2.20
CA ASN A 81 9.40 1.06 1.56
C ASN A 81 8.72 1.93 0.49
N VAL A 82 7.47 1.65 0.12
CA VAL A 82 6.71 2.58 -0.73
C VAL A 82 6.10 3.76 0.04
N ASN A 83 6.24 3.80 1.37
CA ASN A 83 5.58 4.81 2.19
C ASN A 83 6.03 6.23 1.84
N ASP A 84 7.32 6.49 1.85
CA ASP A 84 7.92 7.77 1.47
C ASP A 84 7.74 8.05 -0.02
N TYR A 85 7.80 7.04 -0.88
CA TYR A 85 7.56 7.18 -2.30
C TYR A 85 6.14 7.71 -2.60
N TYR A 86 5.09 7.05 -2.12
CA TYR A 86 3.71 7.46 -2.44
C TYR A 86 3.35 8.83 -1.84
N PHE A 87 3.77 9.12 -0.62
CA PHE A 87 3.57 10.44 -0.04
C PHE A 87 4.40 11.51 -0.78
N GLY A 88 5.62 11.18 -1.19
CA GLY A 88 6.49 12.08 -1.96
C GLY A 88 5.89 12.49 -3.29
N GLU A 89 5.14 11.60 -3.97
CA GLU A 89 4.50 11.87 -5.26
C GLU A 89 3.43 12.99 -5.18
N ILE A 90 2.95 13.31 -3.97
CA ILE A 90 2.04 14.43 -3.70
C ILE A 90 2.67 15.52 -2.82
N GLY A 91 4.01 15.55 -2.76
CA GLY A 91 4.76 16.60 -2.06
C GLY A 91 4.72 16.52 -0.54
N VAL A 92 4.37 15.36 0.04
CA VAL A 92 4.37 15.16 1.49
C VAL A 92 5.68 14.52 1.93
N PRO A 93 6.47 15.17 2.81
CA PRO A 93 7.67 14.55 3.37
C PRO A 93 7.27 13.39 4.28
N ALA A 94 7.79 12.21 3.98
CA ALA A 94 7.55 10.99 4.73
C ALA A 94 8.80 10.12 4.79
N ASP A 95 8.80 9.15 5.68
CA ASP A 95 9.85 8.16 5.85
C ASP A 95 9.27 6.73 5.78
N HIS A 96 10.14 5.73 5.86
CA HIS A 96 9.76 4.33 6.01
C HIS A 96 10.40 3.67 7.24
N GLU A 97 10.74 4.48 8.25
CA GLU A 97 11.35 4.00 9.48
C GLU A 97 10.35 3.33 10.43
N GLY A 98 10.84 2.35 11.18
CA GLY A 98 10.03 1.61 12.13
C GLY A 98 9.03 0.64 11.46
N THR A 99 7.84 0.49 12.03
CA THR A 99 6.80 -0.37 11.47
C THR A 99 6.05 0.31 10.33
N ILE A 100 5.48 -0.49 9.41
CA ILE A 100 4.63 0.03 8.31
C ILE A 100 3.47 0.90 8.84
N VAL A 101 2.91 0.58 10.00
CA VAL A 101 1.85 1.38 10.62
C VAL A 101 2.40 2.71 11.13
N ALA A 102 3.54 2.68 11.82
CA ALA A 102 4.13 3.89 12.41
C ALA A 102 4.57 4.89 11.34
N CYS A 103 5.27 4.45 10.29
CA CYS A 103 5.68 5.36 9.21
C CYS A 103 4.47 5.88 8.40
N ARG A 104 3.43 5.03 8.19
CA ARG A 104 2.19 5.44 7.53
C ARG A 104 1.44 6.50 8.34
N GLN A 105 1.36 6.33 9.65
CA GLN A 105 0.75 7.29 10.57
C GLN A 105 1.47 8.64 10.51
N ARG A 106 2.81 8.65 10.59
CA ARG A 106 3.60 9.89 10.47
C ARG A 106 3.40 10.57 9.12
N GLY A 107 3.32 9.81 8.03
CA GLY A 107 3.02 10.38 6.71
C GLY A 107 1.68 11.09 6.67
N PHE A 108 0.63 10.51 7.26
CA PHE A 108 -0.67 11.19 7.40
C PHE A 108 -0.61 12.44 8.29
N GLU A 109 0.16 12.41 9.37
CA GLU A 109 0.36 13.59 10.23
C GLU A 109 1.06 14.73 9.48
N GLN A 110 2.01 14.44 8.61
CA GLN A 110 2.65 15.45 7.76
C GLN A 110 1.69 15.98 6.69
N LEU A 111 0.90 15.10 6.07
CA LEU A 111 -0.14 15.50 5.12
C LEU A 111 -1.14 16.47 5.76
N GLU A 112 -1.65 16.15 6.95
CA GLU A 112 -2.67 16.91 7.67
C GLU A 112 -2.18 18.30 8.15
N ARG A 113 -0.87 18.53 8.16
CA ARG A 113 -0.29 19.86 8.40
C ARG A 113 -0.35 20.78 7.19
N GLN A 114 -0.59 20.23 6.01
CA GLN A 114 -0.77 21.04 4.79
C GLN A 114 -2.19 21.62 4.76
N PRO A 115 -2.37 22.96 4.63
CA PRO A 115 -3.69 23.59 4.80
C PRO A 115 -4.72 23.12 3.77
N ASP A 116 -4.29 22.77 2.58
CA ASP A 116 -5.17 22.50 1.44
C ASP A 116 -5.16 21.02 0.98
N TYR A 117 -4.75 20.08 1.86
CA TYR A 117 -4.62 18.67 1.47
C TYR A 117 -5.93 18.05 0.95
N LEU A 118 -7.09 18.53 1.41
CA LEU A 118 -8.40 18.06 0.95
C LEU A 118 -8.78 18.54 -0.46
N ASN A 119 -8.06 19.52 -1.02
CA ASN A 119 -8.26 19.94 -2.41
C ASN A 119 -7.90 18.83 -3.39
N ASN A 120 -7.17 17.82 -2.94
CA ASN A 120 -6.79 16.66 -3.74
C ASN A 120 -6.11 17.09 -5.06
N THR A 121 -5.19 18.03 -4.95
CA THR A 121 -4.44 18.58 -6.07
C THR A 121 -3.78 17.45 -6.87
N VAL A 122 -3.83 17.57 -8.20
CA VAL A 122 -3.14 16.64 -9.09
C VAL A 122 -1.70 17.10 -9.27
N TYR A 123 -0.78 16.22 -8.96
CA TYR A 123 0.66 16.41 -9.11
C TYR A 123 1.18 15.59 -10.28
N ARG A 124 2.22 16.08 -10.94
CA ARG A 124 3.00 15.28 -11.86
C ARG A 124 4.17 14.69 -11.10
N GLY A 125 4.07 13.41 -10.82
CA GLY A 125 5.08 12.66 -10.08
C GLY A 125 6.15 12.03 -10.95
N SER A 126 6.83 11.05 -10.39
CA SER A 126 7.84 10.23 -11.06
C SER A 126 7.25 9.52 -12.27
N TYR A 127 8.10 9.20 -13.26
CA TYR A 127 7.72 8.51 -14.49
C TYR A 127 6.63 9.21 -15.31
N ALA A 128 6.46 10.52 -15.12
CA ALA A 128 5.42 11.34 -15.76
C ALA A 128 3.97 10.90 -15.40
N GLU A 129 3.79 10.15 -14.33
CA GLU A 129 2.48 9.77 -13.82
C GLU A 129 1.77 10.94 -13.12
N GLU A 130 0.46 11.00 -13.27
CA GLU A 130 -0.37 11.89 -12.47
C GLU A 130 -0.71 11.23 -11.12
N TRP A 131 -0.61 12.03 -10.05
CA TRP A 131 -0.90 11.61 -8.68
C TRP A 131 -1.86 12.56 -7.99
N SER A 132 -2.72 12.02 -7.15
CA SER A 132 -3.58 12.75 -6.22
C SER A 132 -3.62 12.03 -4.88
N LEU A 133 -4.13 12.67 -3.83
CA LEU A 133 -4.30 12.02 -2.54
C LEU A 133 -5.22 10.80 -2.62
N ARG A 134 -6.28 10.84 -3.44
CA ARG A 134 -7.15 9.65 -3.66
C ARG A 134 -6.37 8.50 -4.28
N LYS A 135 -5.51 8.76 -5.27
CA LYS A 135 -4.64 7.72 -5.86
C LYS A 135 -3.68 7.16 -4.82
N VAL A 136 -3.03 8.01 -4.01
CA VAL A 136 -2.15 7.54 -2.92
C VAL A 136 -2.88 6.61 -1.97
N LEU A 137 -4.08 6.98 -1.52
CA LEU A 137 -4.89 6.15 -0.62
C LEU A 137 -5.29 4.81 -1.26
N ARG A 138 -5.73 4.82 -2.53
CA ARG A 138 -6.00 3.60 -3.29
C ARG A 138 -4.78 2.71 -3.40
N ARG A 139 -3.63 3.29 -3.77
CA ARG A 139 -2.38 2.55 -3.96
C ARG A 139 -1.90 1.93 -2.64
N PHE A 140 -1.98 2.62 -1.51
CA PHE A 140 -1.66 2.02 -0.22
C PHE A 140 -2.54 0.83 0.11
N ILE A 141 -3.86 0.99 0.02
CA ILE A 141 -4.81 -0.08 0.35
C ILE A 141 -4.61 -1.30 -0.56
N TRP A 142 -4.45 -1.07 -1.85
CA TRP A 142 -4.23 -2.15 -2.81
C TRP A 142 -2.89 -2.85 -2.58
N HIS A 143 -1.81 -2.09 -2.45
CA HIS A 143 -0.45 -2.60 -2.31
C HIS A 143 -0.27 -3.46 -1.06
N ASP A 144 -0.74 -2.96 0.10
CA ASP A 144 -0.71 -3.72 1.34
C ASP A 144 -1.47 -5.06 1.19
N ARG A 145 -2.65 -5.04 0.57
CA ARG A 145 -3.51 -6.23 0.43
C ARG A 145 -2.97 -7.26 -0.55
N ILE A 146 -2.45 -6.83 -1.70
CA ILE A 146 -1.88 -7.77 -2.68
C ILE A 146 -0.62 -8.44 -2.12
N HIS A 147 0.22 -7.68 -1.38
CA HIS A 147 1.41 -8.21 -0.75
C HIS A 147 1.13 -9.02 0.50
N ALA A 148 0.07 -8.72 1.27
CA ALA A 148 -0.42 -9.62 2.33
C ALA A 148 -0.81 -10.98 1.76
N LYS A 149 -1.55 -11.00 0.65
CA LYS A 149 -1.90 -12.25 -0.04
C LYS A 149 -0.67 -13.02 -0.55
N ALA A 150 0.33 -12.30 -1.08
CA ALA A 150 1.58 -12.91 -1.52
C ALA A 150 2.38 -13.44 -0.33
N MET A 151 2.54 -12.66 0.75
CA MET A 151 3.21 -13.06 1.99
C MET A 151 2.57 -14.31 2.61
N TYR A 152 1.24 -14.35 2.71
CA TYR A 152 0.51 -15.53 3.20
C TYR A 152 0.85 -16.78 2.37
N ARG A 153 0.81 -16.67 1.03
CA ARG A 153 1.14 -17.78 0.13
C ARG A 153 2.60 -18.27 0.30
N MET A 154 3.55 -17.35 0.45
CA MET A 154 4.96 -17.65 0.72
C MET A 154 5.10 -18.42 2.03
N ALA A 155 4.48 -17.91 3.09
CA ALA A 155 4.54 -18.50 4.42
C ALA A 155 3.90 -19.90 4.44
N VAL A 156 2.71 -20.06 3.86
CA VAL A 156 2.06 -21.38 3.74
C VAL A 156 2.92 -22.38 2.96
N LYS A 157 3.55 -21.92 1.87
CA LYS A 157 4.43 -22.81 1.06
C LYS A 157 5.68 -23.23 1.83
N THR A 158 6.23 -22.34 2.68
CA THR A 158 7.47 -22.59 3.42
C THR A 158 7.25 -23.38 4.71
N PHE A 159 6.16 -23.11 5.42
CA PHE A 159 5.92 -23.63 6.78
C PHE A 159 4.71 -24.57 6.87
N GLY A 160 3.87 -24.62 5.85
CA GLY A 160 2.57 -25.31 5.88
C GLY A 160 1.44 -24.44 6.44
N LYS A 161 0.20 -24.78 6.08
CA LYS A 161 -0.99 -23.99 6.42
C LYS A 161 -1.24 -23.87 7.94
N ALA A 162 -0.91 -24.92 8.70
CA ALA A 162 -1.14 -24.94 10.16
C ALA A 162 -0.22 -23.97 10.93
N ALA A 163 0.89 -23.54 10.33
CA ALA A 163 1.86 -22.64 10.97
C ALA A 163 1.59 -21.15 10.69
N VAL A 164 0.58 -20.83 9.87
CA VAL A 164 0.26 -19.45 9.46
C VAL A 164 -1.22 -19.20 9.79
N PRO A 165 -1.55 -18.22 10.63
CA PRO A 165 -2.94 -17.90 10.94
C PRO A 165 -3.68 -17.41 9.69
N ASN A 166 -5.00 -17.67 9.67
CA ASN A 166 -5.89 -17.20 8.60
C ASN A 166 -6.19 -15.70 8.77
#